data_4216df92ee4465d36bfc9a328cc6dace
#
_entry.id   4216df92ee4465d36bfc9a328cc6dace
#
_cell.length_a   1.000
_cell.length_b   1.000
_cell.length_c   1.000
_cell.angle_alpha   90.00
_cell.angle_beta   90.00
_cell.angle_gamma   90.00
#
_symmetry.space_group_name_H-M   'P 1'
#
loop_
_entity.id
_entity.type
_entity.pdbx_description
1 polymer ?
#
loop_
_entity_poly.entity_id
_entity_poly.type
_entity_poly.pdbx_seq_one_letter_code
_entity_poly.pdbx_strand_id
1 'polypeptide(L)'
;MTRGAKNLTHLDEAGAARMVDVTAKEISVRTGSASGRVLVSARVIELLRGEGMPKGDALATARIAGIMAAKRTPDLVPLCHPIALHGVAVDLTVLDDAVAITATVRTADRTGVEMEALTAVSVAALTVVDMIKAVDPGAVITDVRVEQKTGGVSGDWRRDTGTAATQRDGGQV
;
A
#
# COMPACT_ATOMS: atom_id res chain seq x y z
N MET A 1 2.80 -28.40 -21.44
CA MET A 1 2.37 -28.34 -20.03
C MET A 1 1.72 -26.98 -19.81
N THR A 2 0.40 -26.94 -19.85
CA THR A 2 -0.42 -25.73 -19.66
C THR A 2 -0.28 -25.27 -18.21
N ARG A 3 0.24 -24.06 -17.98
CA ARG A 3 0.15 -23.38 -16.68
C ARG A 3 -1.33 -23.26 -16.35
N GLY A 4 -1.79 -24.04 -15.34
CA GLY A 4 -3.17 -23.99 -14.90
C GLY A 4 -3.59 -22.55 -14.60
N ALA A 5 -4.65 -22.10 -15.23
CA ALA A 5 -5.28 -20.81 -14.95
C ALA A 5 -5.57 -20.78 -13.44
N LYS A 6 -4.95 -19.85 -12.71
CA LYS A 6 -5.31 -19.59 -11.32
C LYS A 6 -6.76 -19.14 -11.35
N ASN A 7 -7.68 -19.97 -10.83
CA ASN A 7 -9.10 -19.64 -10.77
C ASN A 7 -9.26 -18.30 -10.01
N LEU A 8 -10.09 -17.42 -10.58
CA LEU A 8 -10.48 -16.19 -9.92
C LEU A 8 -11.34 -16.57 -8.71
N THR A 9 -10.78 -16.45 -7.52
CA THR A 9 -11.39 -16.95 -6.27
C THR A 9 -12.63 -16.18 -5.84
N HIS A 10 -12.87 -15.00 -6.39
CA HIS A 10 -14.01 -14.13 -6.10
C HIS A 10 -15.20 -14.32 -7.07
N LEU A 11 -15.20 -15.35 -7.87
CA LEU A 11 -16.32 -15.74 -8.72
C LEU A 11 -16.89 -17.08 -8.26
N ASP A 12 -18.21 -17.22 -8.30
CA ASP A 12 -18.88 -18.49 -8.17
C ASP A 12 -18.91 -19.27 -9.50
N GLU A 13 -19.54 -20.45 -9.53
CA GLU A 13 -19.66 -21.28 -10.72
C GLU A 13 -20.47 -20.64 -11.83
N ALA A 14 -21.37 -19.71 -11.49
CA ALA A 14 -22.17 -18.93 -12.43
C ALA A 14 -21.48 -17.64 -12.90
N GLY A 15 -20.27 -17.34 -12.40
CA GLY A 15 -19.51 -16.13 -12.73
C GLY A 15 -19.92 -14.89 -11.94
N ALA A 16 -20.76 -15.03 -10.90
CA ALA A 16 -21.14 -13.92 -10.04
C ALA A 16 -20.07 -13.65 -8.97
N ALA A 17 -19.92 -12.38 -8.61
CA ALA A 17 -18.97 -11.97 -7.58
C ALA A 17 -19.39 -12.48 -6.20
N ARG A 18 -18.44 -13.06 -5.46
CA ARG A 18 -18.65 -13.50 -4.08
C ARG A 18 -17.42 -13.21 -3.21
N MET A 19 -17.65 -13.00 -1.93
CA MET A 19 -16.59 -13.02 -0.94
C MET A 19 -16.11 -14.47 -0.72
N VAL A 20 -14.79 -14.68 -0.72
CA VAL A 20 -14.19 -16.02 -0.56
C VAL A 20 -14.52 -16.57 0.83
N ASP A 21 -15.02 -17.80 0.90
CA ASP A 21 -15.17 -18.49 2.18
C ASP A 21 -13.81 -18.91 2.72
N VAL A 22 -13.46 -18.42 3.90
CA VAL A 22 -12.20 -18.71 4.60
C VAL A 22 -12.41 -19.55 5.87
N THR A 23 -13.61 -20.03 6.12
CA THR A 23 -13.99 -20.75 7.37
C THR A 23 -13.09 -21.95 7.62
N ALA A 24 -12.75 -22.70 6.57
CA ALA A 24 -11.92 -23.91 6.66
C ALA A 24 -10.42 -23.65 6.74
N LYS A 25 -9.97 -22.37 6.63
CA LYS A 25 -8.54 -22.04 6.72
C LYS A 25 -8.11 -21.94 8.18
N GLU A 26 -6.88 -22.39 8.44
CA GLU A 26 -6.24 -22.20 9.74
C GLU A 26 -5.88 -20.71 9.97
N ILE A 27 -6.00 -20.31 11.24
CA ILE A 27 -5.51 -19.01 11.69
C ILE A 27 -3.98 -19.04 11.67
N SER A 28 -3.39 -18.03 11.05
CA SER A 28 -1.93 -17.86 11.01
C SER A 28 -1.54 -16.40 11.12
N VAL A 29 -0.33 -16.15 11.63
CA VAL A 29 0.25 -14.79 11.62
C VAL A 29 0.52 -14.39 10.17
N ARG A 30 0.07 -13.21 9.79
CA ARG A 30 0.22 -12.66 8.45
C ARG A 30 0.72 -11.23 8.53
N THR A 31 1.60 -10.89 7.61
CA THR A 31 2.09 -9.52 7.44
C THR A 31 1.94 -9.12 5.98
N GLY A 32 1.46 -7.93 5.73
CA GLY A 32 1.46 -7.30 4.42
C GLY A 32 2.13 -5.94 4.50
N SER A 33 2.94 -5.60 3.50
CA SER A 33 3.44 -4.24 3.34
C SER A 33 3.17 -3.69 1.96
N ALA A 34 2.92 -2.39 1.92
CA ALA A 34 2.69 -1.62 0.71
C ALA A 34 3.52 -0.34 0.74
N SER A 35 3.77 0.21 -0.44
CA SER A 35 4.41 1.51 -0.61
C SER A 35 3.62 2.39 -1.57
N GLY A 36 3.94 3.70 -1.56
CA GLY A 36 3.44 4.68 -2.51
C GLY A 36 4.25 5.95 -2.41
N ARG A 37 4.03 6.86 -3.34
CA ARG A 37 4.69 8.17 -3.40
C ARG A 37 3.68 9.27 -3.70
N VAL A 38 3.91 10.45 -3.16
CA VAL A 38 3.25 11.68 -3.59
C VAL A 38 4.33 12.59 -4.16
N LEU A 39 4.36 12.74 -5.49
CA LEU A 39 5.25 13.69 -6.17
C LEU A 39 4.78 15.11 -5.85
N VAL A 40 5.70 15.97 -5.44
CA VAL A 40 5.40 17.32 -4.97
C VAL A 40 6.45 18.31 -5.45
N SER A 41 6.09 19.59 -5.46
CA SER A 41 7.01 20.67 -5.84
C SER A 41 8.12 20.87 -4.81
N ALA A 42 9.24 21.47 -5.24
CA ALA A 42 10.37 21.83 -4.36
C ALA A 42 9.91 22.70 -3.18
N ARG A 43 8.94 23.61 -3.40
CA ARG A 43 8.40 24.45 -2.33
C ARG A 43 7.72 23.65 -1.22
N VAL A 44 7.00 22.59 -1.55
CA VAL A 44 6.41 21.69 -0.55
C VAL A 44 7.50 20.95 0.23
N ILE A 45 8.56 20.51 -0.44
CA ILE A 45 9.70 19.85 0.22
C ILE A 45 10.36 20.76 1.25
N GLU A 46 10.62 22.03 0.89
CA GLU A 46 11.16 23.04 1.81
C GLU A 46 10.27 23.21 3.05
N LEU A 47 8.98 23.39 2.85
CA LEU A 47 8.01 23.53 3.95
C LEU A 47 7.96 22.30 4.87
N LEU A 48 7.98 21.10 4.29
CA LEU A 48 7.96 19.87 5.07
C LEU A 48 9.25 19.63 5.86
N ARG A 49 10.40 20.14 5.37
CA ARG A 49 11.71 19.99 6.02
C ARG A 49 12.01 21.06 7.08
N GLY A 50 11.45 22.24 6.98
CA GLY A 50 11.89 23.35 7.82
C GLY A 50 10.81 24.29 8.33
N GLU A 51 10.06 24.91 7.43
CA GLU A 51 9.16 26.01 7.78
C GLU A 51 7.80 25.56 8.36
N GLY A 52 7.48 24.25 8.25
CA GLY A 52 6.16 23.71 8.58
C GLY A 52 5.09 24.07 7.55
N MET A 53 4.02 23.30 7.54
CA MET A 53 2.90 23.48 6.61
C MET A 53 1.86 24.47 7.19
N PRO A 54 1.22 25.30 6.35
CA PRO A 54 0.16 26.22 6.79
C PRO A 54 -1.01 25.54 7.54
N LYS A 55 -1.27 24.25 7.24
CA LYS A 55 -2.30 23.42 7.89
C LYS A 55 -1.80 22.61 9.09
N GLY A 56 -0.58 22.84 9.58
CA GLY A 56 0.03 22.10 10.68
C GLY A 56 0.81 20.86 10.23
N ASP A 57 0.97 19.86 11.13
CA ASP A 57 1.78 18.68 10.86
C ASP A 57 1.11 17.73 9.84
N ALA A 58 1.45 17.92 8.57
CA ALA A 58 0.91 17.16 7.47
C ALA A 58 1.29 15.68 7.55
N LEU A 59 2.52 15.37 7.97
CA LEU A 59 3.01 14.00 8.02
C LEU A 59 2.38 13.20 9.17
N ALA A 60 2.25 13.80 10.35
CA ALA A 60 1.57 13.17 11.48
C ALA A 60 0.09 12.94 11.16
N THR A 61 -0.59 13.92 10.56
CA THR A 61 -1.99 13.80 10.13
C THR A 61 -2.18 12.67 9.12
N ALA A 62 -1.30 12.59 8.11
CA ALA A 62 -1.34 11.53 7.11
C ALA A 62 -1.07 10.14 7.70
N ARG A 63 -0.14 10.03 8.65
CA ARG A 63 0.13 8.77 9.37
C ARG A 63 -1.11 8.27 10.10
N ILE A 64 -1.77 9.13 10.88
CA ILE A 64 -2.98 8.78 11.62
C ILE A 64 -4.10 8.39 10.66
N ALA A 65 -4.29 9.13 9.58
CA ALA A 65 -5.30 8.82 8.56
C ALA A 65 -5.07 7.44 7.93
N GLY A 66 -3.82 7.10 7.58
CA GLY A 66 -3.47 5.79 7.06
C GLY A 66 -3.76 4.65 8.05
N ILE A 67 -3.40 4.83 9.33
CA ILE A 67 -3.69 3.83 10.38
C ILE A 67 -5.21 3.64 10.54
N MET A 68 -5.98 4.72 10.53
CA MET A 68 -7.44 4.65 10.62
C MET A 68 -8.05 3.96 9.39
N ALA A 69 -7.54 4.25 8.21
CA ALA A 69 -8.02 3.70 6.95
C ALA A 69 -7.81 2.18 6.85
N ALA A 70 -6.66 1.66 7.29
CA ALA A 70 -6.41 0.22 7.36
C ALA A 70 -7.54 -0.52 8.09
N LYS A 71 -8.07 0.04 9.18
CA LYS A 71 -9.14 -0.54 10.00
C LYS A 71 -10.53 -0.48 9.32
N ARG A 72 -10.65 0.25 8.23
CA ARG A 72 -11.89 0.44 7.46
C ARG A 72 -11.82 -0.14 6.05
N THR A 73 -10.83 -0.97 5.76
CA THR A 73 -10.67 -1.59 4.44
C THR A 73 -11.93 -2.29 3.95
N PRO A 74 -12.66 -3.10 4.77
CA PRO A 74 -13.87 -3.76 4.29
C PRO A 74 -15.02 -2.79 3.98
N ASP A 75 -15.03 -1.58 4.55
CA ASP A 75 -16.02 -0.54 4.20
C ASP A 75 -15.76 0.07 2.81
N LEU A 76 -14.52 -0.02 2.31
CA LEU A 76 -14.05 0.58 1.05
C LEU A 76 -13.92 -0.45 -0.08
N VAL A 77 -13.58 -1.69 0.25
CA VAL A 77 -13.34 -2.78 -0.70
C VAL A 77 -14.33 -3.91 -0.44
N PRO A 78 -15.42 -4.00 -1.25
CA PRO A 78 -16.63 -4.77 -0.91
C PRO A 78 -16.41 -6.25 -0.61
N LEU A 79 -15.40 -6.90 -1.20
CA LEU A 79 -15.14 -8.33 -1.02
C LEU A 79 -14.00 -8.63 -0.05
N CYS A 80 -13.49 -7.61 0.66
CA CYS A 80 -12.55 -7.81 1.77
C CYS A 80 -13.26 -8.28 3.04
N HIS A 81 -12.61 -9.21 3.74
CA HIS A 81 -13.13 -9.69 5.03
C HIS A 81 -12.93 -8.64 6.13
N PRO A 82 -13.87 -8.46 7.05
CA PRO A 82 -13.66 -7.69 8.26
C PRO A 82 -12.75 -8.50 9.20
N ILE A 83 -11.49 -8.08 9.31
CA ILE A 83 -10.47 -8.77 10.12
C ILE A 83 -9.96 -7.88 11.24
N ALA A 84 -9.56 -8.51 12.36
CA ALA A 84 -8.92 -7.82 13.46
C ALA A 84 -7.45 -7.50 13.12
N LEU A 85 -7.07 -6.23 13.11
CA LEU A 85 -5.68 -5.83 12.92
C LEU A 85 -4.95 -5.76 14.26
N HIS A 86 -3.81 -6.45 14.36
CA HIS A 86 -2.99 -6.50 15.58
C HIS A 86 -1.85 -5.48 15.57
N GLY A 87 -1.48 -4.98 14.38
CA GLY A 87 -0.48 -3.94 14.23
C GLY A 87 -0.62 -3.23 12.89
N VAL A 88 -0.50 -1.90 12.92
CA VAL A 88 -0.42 -1.05 11.73
C VAL A 88 0.66 -0.01 11.96
N ALA A 89 1.68 -0.02 11.12
CA ALA A 89 2.71 1.02 11.05
C ALA A 89 2.59 1.75 9.71
N VAL A 90 2.66 3.07 9.74
CA VAL A 90 2.69 3.92 8.55
C VAL A 90 3.83 4.92 8.71
N ASP A 91 4.79 4.87 7.80
CA ASP A 91 5.96 5.74 7.79
C ASP A 91 5.92 6.64 6.55
N LEU A 92 6.28 7.91 6.77
CA LEU A 92 6.38 8.91 5.71
C LEU A 92 7.78 9.52 5.75
N THR A 93 8.42 9.56 4.59
CA THR A 93 9.78 10.10 4.40
C THR A 93 9.75 11.17 3.31
N VAL A 94 10.27 12.36 3.61
CA VAL A 94 10.40 13.45 2.64
C VAL A 94 11.67 13.23 1.82
N LEU A 95 11.48 12.94 0.53
CA LEU A 95 12.54 12.82 -0.47
C LEU A 95 12.78 14.19 -1.16
N ASP A 96 13.62 14.22 -2.18
CA ASP A 96 13.94 15.49 -2.89
C ASP A 96 12.82 15.94 -3.85
N ASP A 97 11.97 15.01 -4.28
CA ASP A 97 10.90 15.24 -5.26
C ASP A 97 9.54 14.68 -4.83
N ALA A 98 9.47 14.04 -3.67
CA ALA A 98 8.28 13.31 -3.23
C ALA A 98 8.21 13.15 -1.71
N VAL A 99 7.01 12.79 -1.23
CA VAL A 99 6.81 12.11 0.05
C VAL A 99 6.65 10.63 -0.22
N ALA A 100 7.60 9.81 0.22
CA ALA A 100 7.49 8.35 0.19
C ALA A 100 6.67 7.87 1.39
N ILE A 101 5.80 6.89 1.15
CA ILE A 101 4.89 6.33 2.16
C ILE A 101 5.08 4.81 2.15
N THR A 102 5.23 4.23 3.33
CA THR A 102 5.18 2.78 3.51
C THR A 102 4.19 2.42 4.59
N ALA A 103 3.50 1.31 4.43
CA ALA A 103 2.61 0.76 5.46
C ALA A 103 2.91 -0.71 5.67
N THR A 104 2.95 -1.14 6.92
CA THR A 104 3.06 -2.54 7.32
C THR A 104 1.90 -2.87 8.25
N VAL A 105 1.16 -3.92 7.89
CA VAL A 105 -0.01 -4.39 8.65
C VAL A 105 0.21 -5.83 9.08
N ARG A 106 -0.20 -6.16 10.31
CA ARG A 106 -0.10 -7.50 10.88
C ARG A 106 -1.43 -7.95 11.47
N THR A 107 -1.74 -9.22 11.25
CA THR A 107 -2.88 -9.90 11.85
C THR A 107 -2.54 -11.35 12.21
N ALA A 108 -3.39 -11.97 13.02
CA ALA A 108 -3.48 -13.42 13.20
C ALA A 108 -4.89 -13.83 12.78
N ASP A 109 -5.06 -14.20 11.50
CA ASP A 109 -6.36 -14.47 10.90
C ASP A 109 -6.24 -15.44 9.70
N ARG A 110 -7.38 -15.73 9.04
CA ARG A 110 -7.52 -16.67 7.93
C ARG A 110 -7.27 -16.07 6.55
N THR A 111 -7.15 -14.74 6.45
CA THR A 111 -6.90 -14.04 5.17
C THR A 111 -5.71 -13.09 5.27
N GLY A 112 -5.17 -12.66 4.12
CA GLY A 112 -4.05 -11.71 4.04
C GLY A 112 -4.47 -10.29 4.39
N VAL A 113 -3.47 -9.42 4.60
CA VAL A 113 -3.62 -8.00 4.97
C VAL A 113 -3.02 -7.05 3.94
N GLU A 114 -2.87 -7.52 2.71
CA GLU A 114 -2.32 -6.74 1.61
C GLU A 114 -3.21 -5.53 1.29
N MET A 115 -4.54 -5.72 1.34
CA MET A 115 -5.49 -4.65 1.03
C MET A 115 -5.53 -3.60 2.14
N GLU A 116 -5.38 -3.99 3.39
CA GLU A 116 -5.26 -3.10 4.54
C GLU A 116 -4.01 -2.22 4.42
N ALA A 117 -2.88 -2.80 3.98
CA ALA A 117 -1.65 -2.06 3.74
C ALA A 117 -1.79 -1.08 2.56
N LEU A 118 -2.42 -1.49 1.45
CA LEU A 118 -2.70 -0.61 0.30
C LEU A 118 -3.65 0.53 0.69
N THR A 119 -4.71 0.24 1.45
CA THR A 119 -5.67 1.25 1.92
C THR A 119 -4.97 2.27 2.81
N ALA A 120 -4.09 1.81 3.72
CA ALA A 120 -3.31 2.70 4.58
C ALA A 120 -2.44 3.67 3.75
N VAL A 121 -1.69 3.16 2.77
CA VAL A 121 -0.84 3.98 1.88
C VAL A 121 -1.68 4.97 1.08
N SER A 122 -2.79 4.50 0.49
CA SER A 122 -3.65 5.33 -0.37
C SER A 122 -4.26 6.49 0.38
N VAL A 123 -4.80 6.25 1.58
CA VAL A 123 -5.43 7.32 2.39
C VAL A 123 -4.39 8.24 3.01
N ALA A 124 -3.21 7.73 3.41
CA ALA A 124 -2.11 8.59 3.82
C ALA A 124 -1.69 9.53 2.67
N ALA A 125 -1.57 9.02 1.44
CA ALA A 125 -1.24 9.82 0.26
C ALA A 125 -2.32 10.88 -0.05
N LEU A 126 -3.61 10.51 -0.01
CA LEU A 126 -4.72 11.46 -0.15
C LEU A 126 -4.65 12.57 0.91
N THR A 127 -4.30 12.21 2.15
CA THR A 127 -4.19 13.18 3.24
C THR A 127 -3.00 14.11 3.03
N VAL A 128 -1.85 13.61 2.54
CA VAL A 128 -0.74 14.48 2.13
C VAL A 128 -1.21 15.49 1.10
N VAL A 129 -1.88 15.04 0.03
CA VAL A 129 -2.41 15.95 -1.01
C VAL A 129 -3.37 16.97 -0.43
N ASP A 130 -4.31 16.59 0.44
CA ASP A 130 -5.23 17.52 1.08
C ASP A 130 -4.51 18.59 1.90
N MET A 131 -3.46 18.22 2.61
CA MET A 131 -2.69 19.13 3.44
C MET A 131 -1.85 20.13 2.63
N ILE A 132 -1.38 19.73 1.42
CA ILE A 132 -0.47 20.55 0.60
C ILE A 132 -1.14 21.26 -0.58
N LYS A 133 -2.36 20.89 -0.96
CA LYS A 133 -3.03 21.34 -2.21
C LYS A 133 -3.13 22.88 -2.37
N ALA A 134 -3.12 23.64 -1.26
CA ALA A 134 -3.10 25.08 -1.31
C ALA A 134 -1.76 25.66 -1.83
N VAL A 135 -0.66 24.89 -1.71
CA VAL A 135 0.67 25.23 -2.16
C VAL A 135 0.99 24.56 -3.49
N ASP A 136 0.57 23.30 -3.63
CA ASP A 136 0.84 22.47 -4.81
C ASP A 136 -0.43 21.70 -5.22
N PRO A 137 -1.30 22.31 -6.04
CA PRO A 137 -2.48 21.62 -6.58
C PRO A 137 -2.14 20.57 -7.63
N GLY A 138 -0.89 20.54 -8.12
CA GLY A 138 -0.40 19.59 -9.12
C GLY A 138 0.22 18.31 -8.56
N ALA A 139 0.17 18.09 -7.23
CA ALA A 139 0.72 16.90 -6.60
C ALA A 139 0.11 15.62 -7.16
N VAL A 140 0.97 14.58 -7.37
CA VAL A 140 0.55 13.32 -8.00
C VAL A 140 0.80 12.14 -7.06
N ILE A 141 -0.25 11.36 -6.80
CA ILE A 141 -0.12 10.06 -6.11
C ILE A 141 0.31 9.02 -7.15
N THR A 142 1.38 8.29 -6.87
CA THR A 142 1.95 7.30 -7.78
C THR A 142 2.54 6.11 -7.02
N ASP A 143 2.87 5.04 -7.76
CA ASP A 143 3.59 3.86 -7.27
C ASP A 143 2.92 3.14 -6.08
N VAL A 144 1.61 3.24 -5.94
CA VAL A 144 0.88 2.53 -4.89
C VAL A 144 0.84 1.04 -5.22
N ARG A 145 1.51 0.23 -4.39
CA ARG A 145 1.67 -1.21 -4.67
C ARG A 145 1.98 -2.02 -3.41
N VAL A 146 1.66 -3.32 -3.47
CA VAL A 146 2.13 -4.29 -2.47
C VAL A 146 3.61 -4.56 -2.69
N GLU A 147 4.40 -4.53 -1.63
CA GLU A 147 5.83 -4.84 -1.66
C GLU A 147 6.12 -6.25 -1.20
N GLN A 148 5.44 -6.71 -0.16
CA GLN A 148 5.57 -8.09 0.32
C GLN A 148 4.34 -8.54 1.09
N LYS A 149 4.20 -9.86 1.18
CA LYS A 149 3.31 -10.51 2.14
C LYS A 149 4.00 -11.73 2.72
N THR A 150 3.65 -12.08 3.95
CA THR A 150 4.11 -13.31 4.60
C THR A 150 2.96 -14.03 5.26
N GLY A 151 3.12 -15.36 5.37
CA GLY A 151 2.15 -16.26 5.98
C GLY A 151 1.00 -16.69 5.07
N GLY A 152 0.21 -17.63 5.58
CA GLY A 152 -0.92 -18.24 4.88
C GLY A 152 -0.54 -19.32 3.87
N VAL A 153 -1.56 -19.94 3.29
CA VAL A 153 -1.42 -21.12 2.41
C VAL A 153 -0.61 -20.82 1.13
N SER A 154 -0.69 -19.60 0.60
CA SER A 154 0.04 -19.21 -0.61
C SER A 154 1.52 -18.85 -0.35
N GLY A 155 1.97 -18.96 0.90
CA GLY A 155 3.34 -18.67 1.30
C GLY A 155 3.74 -17.19 1.17
N ASP A 156 5.02 -16.96 1.36
CA ASP A 156 5.60 -15.64 1.30
C ASP A 156 5.79 -15.18 -0.14
N TRP A 157 5.57 -13.89 -0.36
CA TRP A 157 5.82 -13.24 -1.64
C TRP A 157 6.45 -11.88 -1.40
N ARG A 158 7.41 -11.53 -2.23
CA ARG A 158 8.07 -10.23 -2.27
C ARG A 158 8.16 -9.75 -3.71
N ARG A 159 7.96 -8.46 -3.90
CA ARG A 159 8.14 -7.83 -5.21
C ARG A 159 9.61 -7.86 -5.61
N ASP A 160 9.90 -8.32 -6.81
CA ASP A 160 11.23 -8.18 -7.39
C ASP A 160 11.48 -6.70 -7.67
N THR A 161 12.41 -6.12 -6.96
CA THR A 161 12.99 -4.82 -7.33
C THR A 161 13.96 -5.10 -8.47
N GLY A 162 13.45 -5.21 -9.70
CA GLY A 162 14.27 -5.45 -10.87
C GLY A 162 15.40 -4.43 -10.95
N THR A 163 16.58 -4.84 -10.57
CA THR A 163 17.82 -4.19 -10.95
C THR A 163 17.99 -4.53 -12.44
N ALA A 164 17.43 -3.71 -13.32
CA ALA A 164 17.78 -3.75 -14.74
C ALA A 164 19.25 -3.33 -14.83
N ALA A 165 20.15 -4.31 -14.66
CA ALA A 165 21.50 -4.20 -15.13
C ALA A 165 21.44 -4.10 -16.66
N THR A 166 21.48 -2.88 -17.18
CA THR A 166 21.75 -2.61 -18.58
C THR A 166 23.20 -3.02 -18.83
N GLN A 167 23.41 -4.31 -19.13
CA GLN A 167 24.60 -4.70 -19.89
C GLN A 167 24.45 -4.11 -21.27
N ARG A 168 25.07 -2.94 -21.46
CA ARG A 168 25.44 -2.49 -22.80
C ARG A 168 26.65 -3.33 -23.19
N ASP A 169 26.40 -4.39 -23.95
CA ASP A 169 27.43 -5.06 -24.70
C ASP A 169 28.05 -4.06 -25.65
N GLY A 170 29.27 -3.67 -25.34
CA GLY A 170 30.16 -2.97 -26.26
C GLY A 170 30.60 -3.93 -27.34
N GLY A 171 29.87 -4.02 -28.44
CA GLY A 171 30.37 -4.64 -29.68
C GLY A 171 31.38 -3.71 -30.33
N GLN A 172 32.67 -4.07 -30.24
CA GLN A 172 33.67 -3.62 -31.16
C GLN A 172 33.42 -4.25 -32.51
N VAL A 173 33.34 -3.47 -33.56
CA VAL A 173 34.12 -3.65 -34.81
C VAL A 173 34.22 -2.27 -35.47
#